data_3b4d81a1f79beb126cade2f8ac4e09fa
#
_entry.id   3b4d81a1f79beb126cade2f8ac4e09fa
#
_cell.length_a   1.000
_cell.length_b   1.000
_cell.length_c   1.000
_cell.angle_alpha   90.00
_cell.angle_beta   90.00
_cell.angle_gamma   90.00
#
_symmetry.space_group_name_H-M   'P 1'
#
loop_
_entity.id
_entity.type
_entity.pdbx_description
1 polymer ?
#
loop_
_entity_poly.entity_id
_entity_poly.type
_entity_poly.pdbx_seq_one_letter_code
_entity_poly.pdbx_strand_id
1 'polypeptide(L)'
;MLLPPTSASATADAAPPPSPTSAREAATDAYLQGIKDKPRLLNDFFRKLPKGGELHNHLSGAVSTEYLVELAAEDGLCVDTRTMTAVPPPCAAGTRPAKDARTDRDFHDALVRAWSMQDFPQDGNGHDHFFDTFGKFGEVTGRNRGKLLAEVADDAAEQRQFYLETMVTPASDGAKRLAAAVGWDANLADLHRKLVAGGRLDQLVTEAGKEADAADTEFRTAARCGTPKARPGCRLPVRWISQVSRGSAPERVFTQLALGMRLAERDSRFVAVNLVQPEDGERALRDYSLQMRMVQYLRGVYPRAHVTLHAGELWPGLVKPEDLKFHIKEAVGVASAERVGHGVDLVHEDDWRRTARTMAQREVAVEVPFTSNAQILGVRGADHPFETYRRHGVPVVLATDDPGISRIDISHEYRYAAETYDLSYPQLKDLARASLEYAFLPGRSLWRGNPTRDGHHFTTACADSVPGLVPPTPACRNLLATSAKAEVQWRQEAALYRFERAYRPGRPWTGSRA
;
A
#
# COMPACT_ATOMS: atom_id res chain seq x y z
N MET A 1 -14.78 -15.53 -59.60
CA MET A 1 -14.55 -16.54 -58.51
C MET A 1 -13.77 -15.84 -57.44
N LEU A 2 -14.46 -15.27 -56.46
CA LEU A 2 -13.88 -14.55 -55.34
C LEU A 2 -13.82 -15.51 -54.14
N LEU A 3 -12.61 -15.72 -53.60
CA LEU A 3 -12.37 -16.51 -52.38
C LEU A 3 -12.82 -15.69 -51.13
N PRO A 4 -13.45 -16.31 -50.14
CA PRO A 4 -13.82 -15.62 -48.92
C PRO A 4 -12.59 -15.37 -48.02
N PRO A 5 -12.63 -14.32 -47.17
CA PRO A 5 -11.53 -14.04 -46.24
C PRO A 5 -11.46 -15.07 -45.11
N THR A 6 -10.29 -15.64 -44.89
CA THR A 6 -9.99 -16.49 -43.74
C THR A 6 -10.02 -15.67 -42.46
N SER A 7 -10.98 -15.95 -41.60
CA SER A 7 -11.03 -15.44 -40.23
C SER A 7 -9.90 -16.05 -39.42
N ALA A 8 -8.91 -15.25 -39.03
CA ALA A 8 -7.92 -15.62 -38.03
C ALA A 8 -8.62 -15.66 -36.66
N SER A 9 -8.81 -16.84 -36.11
CA SER A 9 -9.20 -17.04 -34.71
C SER A 9 -8.03 -16.57 -33.83
N ALA A 10 -8.24 -15.48 -33.11
CA ALA A 10 -7.32 -15.08 -32.03
C ALA A 10 -7.40 -16.16 -30.92
N THR A 11 -6.38 -16.98 -30.82
CA THR A 11 -6.18 -17.85 -29.66
C THR A 11 -6.01 -16.95 -28.44
N ALA A 12 -6.94 -17.06 -27.48
CA ALA A 12 -6.75 -16.49 -26.16
C ALA A 12 -5.49 -17.11 -25.56
N ASP A 13 -4.49 -16.29 -25.23
CA ASP A 13 -3.32 -16.73 -24.49
C ASP A 13 -3.80 -17.31 -23.16
N ALA A 14 -3.69 -18.65 -23.05
CA ALA A 14 -3.97 -19.35 -21.81
C ALA A 14 -2.92 -18.93 -20.76
N ALA A 15 -3.35 -18.67 -19.54
CA ALA A 15 -2.45 -18.46 -18.41
C ALA A 15 -1.42 -19.59 -18.33
N PRO A 16 -0.15 -19.30 -17.99
CA PRO A 16 0.87 -20.33 -17.88
C PRO A 16 0.46 -21.41 -16.86
N PRO A 17 0.82 -22.68 -17.11
CA PRO A 17 0.48 -23.75 -16.18
C PRO A 17 1.11 -23.49 -14.81
N PRO A 18 0.39 -23.76 -13.70
CA PRO A 18 0.90 -23.57 -12.36
C PRO A 18 2.20 -24.37 -12.14
N SER A 19 3.16 -23.77 -11.45
CA SER A 19 4.39 -24.45 -11.05
C SER A 19 4.08 -25.70 -10.24
N PRO A 20 4.87 -26.79 -10.35
CA PRO A 20 4.61 -28.02 -9.60
C PRO A 20 4.59 -27.75 -8.10
N THR A 21 3.47 -28.06 -7.45
CA THR A 21 3.28 -27.88 -6.00
C THR A 21 4.16 -28.86 -5.24
N SER A 22 4.96 -28.37 -4.30
CA SER A 22 5.77 -29.26 -3.43
C SER A 22 4.87 -30.07 -2.48
N ALA A 23 5.35 -31.22 -2.01
CA ALA A 23 4.60 -32.03 -1.04
C ALA A 23 4.25 -31.27 0.26
N ARG A 24 5.06 -30.26 0.64
CA ARG A 24 4.77 -29.38 1.79
C ARG A 24 3.67 -28.39 1.49
N GLU A 25 3.71 -27.78 0.33
CA GLU A 25 2.64 -26.89 -0.13
C GLU A 25 1.31 -27.62 -0.22
N ALA A 26 1.30 -28.82 -0.82
CA ALA A 26 0.11 -29.66 -0.90
C ALA A 26 -0.46 -30.01 0.49
N ALA A 27 0.41 -30.35 1.46
CA ALA A 27 -0.03 -30.63 2.82
C ALA A 27 -0.57 -29.39 3.54
N THR A 28 0.04 -28.22 3.31
CA THR A 28 -0.42 -26.94 3.87
C THR A 28 -1.76 -26.54 3.26
N ASP A 29 -1.92 -26.73 1.94
CA ASP A 29 -3.20 -26.49 1.25
C ASP A 29 -4.30 -27.41 1.77
N ALA A 30 -4.03 -28.72 1.88
CA ALA A 30 -4.99 -29.68 2.44
C ALA A 30 -5.43 -29.30 3.87
N TYR A 31 -4.50 -28.78 4.68
CA TYR A 31 -4.84 -28.25 6.01
C TYR A 31 -5.76 -27.02 5.90
N LEU A 32 -5.41 -26.04 5.05
CA LEU A 32 -6.25 -24.84 4.83
C LEU A 32 -7.66 -25.22 4.40
N GLN A 33 -7.80 -26.14 3.43
CA GLN A 33 -9.11 -26.61 2.97
C GLN A 33 -9.90 -27.29 4.09
N GLY A 34 -9.21 -28.03 4.97
CA GLY A 34 -9.83 -28.75 6.11
C GLY A 34 -10.23 -27.87 7.29
N ILE A 35 -9.92 -26.58 7.28
CA ILE A 35 -10.26 -25.61 8.35
C ILE A 35 -11.15 -24.45 7.90
N LYS A 36 -11.62 -24.42 6.65
CA LYS A 36 -12.44 -23.32 6.10
C LYS A 36 -13.69 -23.03 6.92
N ASP A 37 -14.27 -24.06 7.52
CA ASP A 37 -15.46 -24.00 8.41
C ASP A 37 -15.11 -23.73 9.89
N LYS A 38 -13.83 -23.49 10.22
CA LYS A 38 -13.33 -23.35 11.60
C LYS A 38 -12.71 -21.95 11.82
N PRO A 39 -13.52 -20.92 12.11
CA PRO A 39 -13.06 -19.52 12.11
C PRO A 39 -11.83 -19.24 12.98
N ARG A 40 -11.73 -19.89 14.16
CA ARG A 40 -10.57 -19.71 15.06
C ARG A 40 -9.28 -20.27 14.46
N LEU A 41 -9.32 -21.46 13.85
CA LEU A 41 -8.15 -22.08 13.22
C LEU A 41 -7.76 -21.30 11.94
N LEU A 42 -8.76 -20.83 11.21
CA LEU A 42 -8.54 -20.03 10.01
C LEU A 42 -7.86 -18.70 10.36
N ASN A 43 -8.32 -17.98 11.38
CA ASN A 43 -7.67 -16.76 11.87
C ASN A 43 -6.22 -17.05 12.31
N ASP A 44 -5.98 -18.12 13.06
CA ASP A 44 -4.64 -18.50 13.52
C ASP A 44 -3.71 -18.85 12.32
N PHE A 45 -4.24 -19.50 11.29
CA PHE A 45 -3.52 -19.79 10.05
C PHE A 45 -3.09 -18.48 9.35
N PHE A 46 -4.02 -17.55 9.12
CA PHE A 46 -3.71 -16.30 8.42
C PHE A 46 -2.81 -15.36 9.24
N ARG A 47 -2.93 -15.31 10.55
CA ARG A 47 -1.98 -14.56 11.40
C ARG A 47 -0.55 -15.09 11.31
N LYS A 48 -0.37 -16.41 11.13
CA LYS A 48 0.95 -17.05 11.03
C LYS A 48 1.51 -17.11 9.62
N LEU A 49 0.67 -16.94 8.60
CA LEU A 49 1.07 -16.94 7.19
C LEU A 49 2.08 -15.82 6.92
N PRO A 50 3.26 -16.09 6.34
CA PRO A 50 4.17 -15.07 5.84
C PRO A 50 3.56 -14.33 4.64
N LYS A 51 3.42 -13.00 4.72
CA LYS A 51 2.63 -12.19 3.77
C LYS A 51 3.43 -11.22 2.90
N GLY A 52 4.76 -11.33 2.89
CA GLY A 52 5.59 -10.47 2.03
C GLY A 52 5.72 -9.04 2.55
N GLY A 53 5.32 -8.07 1.76
CA GLY A 53 5.38 -6.65 2.09
C GLY A 53 4.02 -5.97 2.05
N GLU A 54 3.91 -4.84 2.76
CA GLU A 54 2.84 -3.86 2.58
C GLU A 54 3.31 -2.81 1.58
N LEU A 55 2.55 -2.57 0.52
CA LEU A 55 2.94 -1.65 -0.55
C LEU A 55 1.98 -0.47 -0.75
N HIS A 56 0.80 -0.52 -0.12
CA HIS A 56 -0.20 0.53 -0.22
C HIS A 56 -0.83 0.76 1.16
N ASN A 57 -0.24 1.71 1.88
CA ASN A 57 -0.59 2.01 3.25
C ASN A 57 -0.38 3.49 3.54
N HIS A 58 -1.38 4.17 4.09
CA HIS A 58 -1.27 5.56 4.51
C HIS A 58 -0.93 5.63 5.99
N LEU A 59 0.24 6.17 6.35
CA LEU A 59 0.71 6.19 7.74
C LEU A 59 -0.32 6.78 8.71
N SER A 60 -1.03 7.82 8.30
CA SER A 60 -2.03 8.49 9.16
C SER A 60 -3.30 7.68 9.40
N GLY A 61 -3.71 6.86 8.44
CA GLY A 61 -4.90 6.01 8.54
C GLY A 61 -4.60 4.57 8.93
N ALA A 62 -3.31 4.19 8.95
CA ALA A 62 -2.88 2.83 9.31
C ALA A 62 -2.84 2.59 10.83
N VAL A 63 -2.67 3.63 11.59
CA VAL A 63 -2.56 3.58 13.07
C VAL A 63 -3.91 3.26 13.71
N SER A 64 -3.91 2.42 14.74
CA SER A 64 -5.13 2.12 15.49
C SER A 64 -5.77 3.39 16.05
N THR A 65 -7.08 3.47 15.97
CA THR A 65 -7.81 4.64 16.46
C THR A 65 -7.64 4.82 17.97
N GLU A 66 -7.55 3.74 18.71
CA GLU A 66 -7.29 3.75 20.15
C GLU A 66 -5.93 4.40 20.47
N TYR A 67 -4.90 4.12 19.66
CA TYR A 67 -3.61 4.76 19.85
C TYR A 67 -3.64 6.25 19.46
N LEU A 68 -4.40 6.62 18.42
CA LEU A 68 -4.62 8.03 18.10
C LEU A 68 -5.28 8.79 19.25
N VAL A 69 -6.28 8.19 19.90
CA VAL A 69 -6.95 8.78 21.11
C VAL A 69 -5.95 8.94 22.25
N GLU A 70 -5.08 7.94 22.48
CA GLU A 70 -4.05 8.02 23.52
C GLU A 70 -3.01 9.10 23.19
N LEU A 71 -2.56 9.22 21.93
CA LEU A 71 -1.64 10.29 21.51
C LEU A 71 -2.27 11.67 21.65
N ALA A 72 -3.56 11.82 21.32
CA ALA A 72 -4.27 13.07 21.53
C ALA A 72 -4.28 13.48 23.02
N ALA A 73 -4.46 12.49 23.90
CA ALA A 73 -4.42 12.69 25.35
C ALA A 73 -3.00 13.04 25.86
N GLU A 74 -1.97 12.38 25.34
CA GLU A 74 -0.56 12.67 25.66
C GLU A 74 -0.16 14.10 25.25
N ASP A 75 -0.58 14.53 24.06
CA ASP A 75 -0.31 15.85 23.51
C ASP A 75 -1.14 16.97 24.17
N GLY A 76 -2.04 16.62 25.09
CA GLY A 76 -2.92 17.58 25.77
C GLY A 76 -3.93 18.23 24.83
N LEU A 77 -4.28 17.57 23.71
CA LEU A 77 -5.25 18.08 22.75
C LEU A 77 -6.66 18.13 23.34
N CYS A 78 -7.49 18.94 22.73
CA CYS A 78 -8.92 19.02 22.97
C CYS A 78 -9.69 18.38 21.82
N VAL A 79 -10.94 18.01 22.05
CA VAL A 79 -11.85 17.50 21.04
C VAL A 79 -13.07 18.41 20.97
N ASP A 80 -13.37 18.96 19.80
CA ASP A 80 -14.67 19.60 19.54
C ASP A 80 -15.78 18.55 19.67
N THR A 81 -16.68 18.75 20.64
CA THR A 81 -17.69 17.72 21.00
C THR A 81 -18.82 17.59 19.97
N ARG A 82 -18.95 18.53 19.05
CA ARG A 82 -19.97 18.50 18.00
C ARG A 82 -19.45 17.76 16.75
N THR A 83 -18.20 17.99 16.38
CA THR A 83 -17.58 17.40 15.17
C THR A 83 -16.70 16.20 15.48
N MET A 84 -16.39 15.97 16.76
CA MET A 84 -15.42 14.97 17.23
C MET A 84 -14.01 15.18 16.63
N THR A 85 -13.63 16.43 16.40
CA THR A 85 -12.35 16.83 15.79
C THR A 85 -11.32 17.17 16.87
N ALA A 86 -10.12 16.63 16.78
CA ALA A 86 -8.99 17.01 17.61
C ALA A 86 -8.52 18.44 17.27
N VAL A 87 -8.36 19.27 18.29
CA VAL A 87 -7.95 20.68 18.15
C VAL A 87 -6.86 21.03 19.17
N PRO A 88 -6.00 22.02 18.88
CA PRO A 88 -4.94 22.44 19.80
C PRO A 88 -5.49 22.95 21.14
N PRO A 89 -4.73 22.81 22.27
CA PRO A 89 -5.05 23.44 23.53
C PRO A 89 -4.87 25.00 23.46
N PRO A 90 -5.51 25.75 24.40
CA PRO A 90 -6.34 25.31 25.53
C PRO A 90 -7.76 24.95 25.12
N CYS A 91 -8.39 24.02 25.87
CA CYS A 91 -9.78 23.65 25.63
C CYS A 91 -10.71 24.82 25.91
N ALA A 92 -11.48 25.21 24.88
CA ALA A 92 -12.46 26.28 24.94
C ALA A 92 -13.90 25.74 25.18
N ALA A 93 -14.89 26.62 25.28
CA ALA A 93 -16.29 26.23 25.32
C ALA A 93 -16.66 25.38 24.09
N GLY A 94 -17.36 24.27 24.28
CA GLY A 94 -17.70 23.31 23.23
C GLY A 94 -16.59 22.31 22.90
N THR A 95 -15.45 22.38 23.58
CA THR A 95 -14.39 21.38 23.48
C THR A 95 -14.19 20.65 24.80
N ARG A 96 -13.66 19.42 24.71
CA ARG A 96 -13.36 18.57 25.86
C ARG A 96 -11.91 18.06 25.81
N PRO A 97 -11.17 18.00 26.93
CA PRO A 97 -9.83 17.42 26.93
C PRO A 97 -9.81 15.97 26.42
N ALA A 98 -8.94 15.67 25.45
CA ALA A 98 -8.84 14.30 24.91
C ALA A 98 -8.49 13.26 25.97
N LYS A 99 -7.71 13.65 27.01
CA LYS A 99 -7.35 12.78 28.15
C LYS A 99 -8.55 12.22 28.92
N ASP A 100 -9.73 12.85 28.83
CA ASP A 100 -10.94 12.37 29.51
C ASP A 100 -11.40 11.03 28.95
N ALA A 101 -11.07 10.71 27.69
CA ALA A 101 -11.33 9.41 27.09
C ALA A 101 -10.65 8.23 27.82
N ARG A 102 -9.61 8.49 28.63
CA ARG A 102 -8.98 7.44 29.45
C ARG A 102 -9.87 6.93 30.59
N THR A 103 -10.83 7.73 31.05
CA THR A 103 -11.70 7.41 32.18
C THR A 103 -13.18 7.41 31.84
N ASP A 104 -13.55 8.01 30.72
CA ASP A 104 -14.93 8.05 30.20
C ASP A 104 -15.04 7.16 28.96
N ARG A 105 -15.61 5.98 29.14
CA ARG A 105 -15.73 4.98 28.08
C ARG A 105 -16.67 5.43 26.96
N ASP A 106 -17.76 6.12 27.31
CA ASP A 106 -18.72 6.59 26.29
C ASP A 106 -18.06 7.62 25.37
N PHE A 107 -17.25 8.50 25.93
CA PHE A 107 -16.47 9.46 25.16
C PHE A 107 -15.38 8.79 24.30
N HIS A 108 -14.66 7.82 24.88
CA HIS A 108 -13.69 7.01 24.14
C HIS A 108 -14.33 6.30 22.94
N ASP A 109 -15.44 5.59 23.17
CA ASP A 109 -16.11 4.82 22.13
C ASP A 109 -16.74 5.75 21.05
N ALA A 110 -17.16 6.96 21.44
CA ALA A 110 -17.61 7.98 20.49
C ALA A 110 -16.46 8.47 19.60
N LEU A 111 -15.25 8.67 20.14
CA LEU A 111 -14.07 9.01 19.38
C LEU A 111 -13.68 7.90 18.40
N VAL A 112 -13.65 6.64 18.86
CA VAL A 112 -13.33 5.49 18.03
C VAL A 112 -14.28 5.39 16.83
N ARG A 113 -15.60 5.54 17.07
CA ARG A 113 -16.59 5.56 15.98
C ARG A 113 -16.43 6.76 15.03
N ALA A 114 -16.09 7.93 15.56
CA ALA A 114 -15.93 9.13 14.74
C ALA A 114 -14.65 9.12 13.90
N TRP A 115 -13.60 8.44 14.36
CA TRP A 115 -12.27 8.39 13.72
C TRP A 115 -12.00 7.10 12.97
N SER A 116 -13.00 6.20 12.85
CA SER A 116 -12.86 4.94 12.11
C SER A 116 -14.21 4.45 11.59
N MET A 117 -14.18 3.34 10.85
CA MET A 117 -15.38 2.62 10.39
C MET A 117 -15.97 1.70 11.46
N GLN A 118 -15.60 1.87 12.73
CA GLN A 118 -16.18 1.09 13.84
C GLN A 118 -17.69 1.31 13.92
N ASP A 119 -18.45 0.22 13.91
CA ASP A 119 -19.91 0.20 13.97
C ASP A 119 -20.61 0.96 12.80
N PHE A 120 -19.88 1.28 11.71
CA PHE A 120 -20.50 1.86 10.53
C PHE A 120 -21.41 0.83 9.83
N PRO A 121 -22.64 1.20 9.44
CA PRO A 121 -23.58 0.26 8.81
C PRO A 121 -23.01 -0.33 7.50
N GLN A 122 -23.04 -1.66 7.35
CA GLN A 122 -22.48 -2.35 6.19
C GLN A 122 -23.25 -2.10 4.88
N ASP A 123 -24.52 -1.69 4.98
CA ASP A 123 -25.40 -1.31 3.88
C ASP A 123 -25.38 0.20 3.59
N GLY A 124 -24.64 0.97 4.39
CA GLY A 124 -24.41 2.40 4.19
C GLY A 124 -23.31 2.68 3.18
N ASN A 125 -23.40 3.82 2.50
CA ASN A 125 -22.28 4.35 1.72
C ASN A 125 -21.26 4.95 2.72
N GLY A 126 -20.13 4.26 2.90
CA GLY A 126 -19.09 4.66 3.84
C GLY A 126 -18.14 5.74 3.32
N HIS A 127 -18.23 6.11 2.04
CA HIS A 127 -17.32 7.05 1.37
C HIS A 127 -17.07 8.33 2.17
N ASP A 128 -18.13 9.11 2.42
CA ASP A 128 -18.00 10.42 3.08
C ASP A 128 -17.49 10.26 4.52
N HIS A 129 -18.00 9.26 5.25
CA HIS A 129 -17.54 9.01 6.62
C HIS A 129 -16.06 8.62 6.66
N PHE A 130 -15.62 7.74 5.76
CA PHE A 130 -14.24 7.29 5.66
C PHE A 130 -13.28 8.48 5.47
N PHE A 131 -13.52 9.28 4.44
CA PHE A 131 -12.67 10.43 4.14
C PHE A 131 -12.75 11.56 5.17
N ASP A 132 -13.90 11.74 5.83
CA ASP A 132 -14.07 12.74 6.89
C ASP A 132 -13.24 12.43 8.16
N THR A 133 -12.91 11.16 8.40
CA THR A 133 -12.10 10.76 9.56
C THR A 133 -10.74 11.45 9.60
N PHE A 134 -10.08 11.61 8.46
CA PHE A 134 -8.75 12.23 8.37
C PHE A 134 -8.75 13.67 8.86
N GLY A 135 -9.83 14.42 8.59
CA GLY A 135 -10.01 15.77 9.11
C GLY A 135 -10.14 15.83 10.63
N LYS A 136 -10.67 14.78 11.24
CA LYS A 136 -10.93 14.74 12.68
C LYS A 136 -9.67 14.49 13.52
N PHE A 137 -8.75 13.64 13.06
CA PHE A 137 -7.52 13.32 13.79
C PHE A 137 -6.24 13.94 13.21
N GLY A 138 -6.35 14.78 12.19
CA GLY A 138 -5.20 15.37 11.49
C GLY A 138 -4.21 16.11 12.41
N GLU A 139 -4.70 16.75 13.46
CA GLU A 139 -3.86 17.43 14.47
C GLU A 139 -2.98 16.42 15.25
N VAL A 140 -3.47 15.22 15.51
CA VAL A 140 -2.74 14.14 16.20
C VAL A 140 -1.64 13.59 15.30
N THR A 141 -1.99 13.23 14.06
CA THR A 141 -1.06 12.58 13.12
C THR A 141 0.05 13.51 12.67
N GLY A 142 -0.23 14.81 12.56
CA GLY A 142 0.76 15.83 12.21
C GLY A 142 1.88 15.98 13.23
N ARG A 143 1.64 15.66 14.51
CA ARG A 143 2.60 15.81 15.62
C ARG A 143 3.43 14.56 15.92
N ASN A 144 2.93 13.37 15.57
CA ASN A 144 3.43 12.10 16.11
C ASN A 144 3.97 11.13 15.05
N ARG A 145 4.51 11.63 13.93
CA ARG A 145 4.87 10.80 12.76
C ARG A 145 5.72 9.59 13.11
N GLY A 146 6.72 9.74 13.96
CA GLY A 146 7.59 8.63 14.35
C GLY A 146 6.92 7.63 15.30
N LYS A 147 6.01 8.10 16.19
CA LYS A 147 5.21 7.20 17.04
C LYS A 147 4.23 6.39 16.20
N LEU A 148 3.57 7.04 15.20
CA LEU A 148 2.70 6.34 14.25
C LEU A 148 3.47 5.25 13.51
N LEU A 149 4.67 5.58 13.01
CA LEU A 149 5.52 4.63 12.31
C LEU A 149 5.94 3.45 13.19
N ALA A 150 6.15 3.68 14.50
CA ALA A 150 6.51 2.63 15.45
C ALA A 150 5.37 1.61 15.63
N GLU A 151 4.12 2.06 15.72
CA GLU A 151 2.97 1.16 15.81
C GLU A 151 2.79 0.39 14.50
N VAL A 152 2.72 1.09 13.36
CA VAL A 152 2.48 0.46 12.05
C VAL A 152 3.58 -0.55 11.68
N ALA A 153 4.85 -0.24 11.98
CA ALA A 153 5.95 -1.17 11.73
C ALA A 153 5.90 -2.41 12.63
N ASP A 154 5.45 -2.25 13.87
CA ASP A 154 5.28 -3.38 14.78
C ASP A 154 4.13 -4.28 14.34
N ASP A 155 2.98 -3.71 14.01
CA ASP A 155 1.82 -4.44 13.52
C ASP A 155 2.16 -5.22 12.25
N ALA A 156 2.84 -4.59 11.29
CA ALA A 156 3.32 -5.26 10.08
C ALA A 156 4.25 -6.44 10.39
N ALA A 157 5.20 -6.26 11.33
CA ALA A 157 6.11 -7.34 11.74
C ALA A 157 5.38 -8.49 12.48
N GLU A 158 4.41 -8.18 13.34
CA GLU A 158 3.58 -9.15 14.04
C GLU A 158 2.67 -9.92 13.09
N GLN A 159 2.19 -9.25 12.03
CA GLN A 159 1.42 -9.83 10.92
C GLN A 159 2.29 -10.63 9.92
N ARG A 160 3.58 -10.84 10.21
CA ARG A 160 4.52 -11.59 9.37
C ARG A 160 4.76 -10.96 8.00
N GLN A 161 4.77 -9.64 7.94
CA GLN A 161 5.31 -8.87 6.82
C GLN A 161 6.82 -8.67 7.00
N PHE A 162 7.54 -8.47 5.90
CA PHE A 162 9.01 -8.37 5.86
C PHE A 162 9.50 -7.04 5.36
N TYR A 163 8.57 -6.20 4.88
CA TYR A 163 8.84 -4.91 4.30
C TYR A 163 7.59 -4.03 4.33
N LEU A 164 7.78 -2.73 4.46
CA LEU A 164 6.71 -1.74 4.48
C LEU A 164 7.06 -0.56 3.57
N GLU A 165 6.18 -0.24 2.63
CA GLU A 165 6.09 1.06 1.96
C GLU A 165 4.88 1.79 2.51
N THR A 166 5.10 2.91 3.20
CA THR A 166 4.00 3.71 3.76
C THR A 166 4.00 5.12 3.20
N MET A 167 2.81 5.67 3.00
CA MET A 167 2.61 6.97 2.39
C MET A 167 2.67 8.08 3.44
N VAL A 168 3.42 9.14 3.14
CA VAL A 168 3.58 10.33 4.00
C VAL A 168 3.57 11.60 3.15
N THR A 169 3.15 12.72 3.72
CA THR A 169 3.22 14.03 3.06
C THR A 169 4.43 14.81 3.60
N PRO A 170 5.57 14.84 2.87
CA PRO A 170 6.77 15.54 3.31
C PRO A 170 6.63 17.04 3.09
N ALA A 171 7.14 17.86 4.02
CA ALA A 171 7.23 19.32 3.95
C ALA A 171 5.96 20.00 3.40
N SER A 172 4.78 19.56 3.85
CA SER A 172 3.47 19.96 3.31
C SER A 172 3.27 21.46 3.25
N ASP A 173 3.59 22.18 4.34
CA ASP A 173 3.45 23.63 4.44
C ASP A 173 4.48 24.37 3.59
N GLY A 174 5.71 23.87 3.55
CA GLY A 174 6.76 24.37 2.67
C GLY A 174 6.36 24.27 1.19
N ALA A 175 5.84 23.12 0.79
CA ALA A 175 5.33 22.89 -0.57
C ALA A 175 4.18 23.82 -0.92
N LYS A 176 3.25 24.04 0.02
CA LYS A 176 2.13 24.99 -0.16
C LYS A 176 2.63 26.43 -0.36
N ARG A 177 3.57 26.89 0.49
CA ARG A 177 4.15 28.23 0.37
C ARG A 177 4.91 28.41 -0.96
N LEU A 178 5.73 27.40 -1.34
CA LEU A 178 6.50 27.46 -2.58
C LEU A 178 5.59 27.46 -3.81
N ALA A 179 4.56 26.62 -3.84
CA ALA A 179 3.58 26.60 -4.92
C ALA A 179 2.89 27.95 -5.11
N ALA A 180 2.42 28.57 -4.00
CA ALA A 180 1.80 29.88 -4.04
C ALA A 180 2.75 30.98 -4.54
N ALA A 181 4.04 30.93 -4.17
CA ALA A 181 5.06 31.89 -4.60
C ALA A 181 5.45 31.74 -6.08
N VAL A 182 5.39 30.51 -6.63
CA VAL A 182 5.72 30.20 -8.03
C VAL A 182 4.52 30.49 -8.95
N GLY A 183 3.32 30.20 -8.49
CA GLY A 183 2.08 30.27 -9.26
C GLY A 183 1.99 29.20 -10.36
N TRP A 184 0.86 29.17 -11.04
CA TRP A 184 0.60 28.23 -12.12
C TRP A 184 1.20 28.69 -13.46
N ASP A 185 1.77 27.75 -14.20
CA ASP A 185 2.17 27.91 -15.60
C ASP A 185 1.81 26.65 -16.38
N ALA A 186 1.05 26.80 -17.47
CA ALA A 186 0.63 25.68 -18.29
C ALA A 186 1.80 25.00 -19.04
N ASN A 187 2.91 25.71 -19.24
CA ASN A 187 4.17 25.13 -19.71
C ASN A 187 4.91 24.50 -18.53
N LEU A 188 4.83 23.16 -18.42
CA LEU A 188 5.41 22.42 -17.31
C LEU A 188 6.94 22.58 -17.20
N ALA A 189 7.64 22.81 -18.32
CA ALA A 189 9.09 23.06 -18.31
C ALA A 189 9.40 24.43 -17.70
N ASP A 190 8.61 25.45 -18.02
CA ASP A 190 8.74 26.78 -17.44
C ASP A 190 8.36 26.78 -15.96
N LEU A 191 7.28 26.07 -15.60
CA LEU A 191 6.87 25.87 -14.22
C LEU A 191 7.98 25.20 -13.40
N HIS A 192 8.57 24.12 -13.92
CA HIS A 192 9.69 23.43 -13.27
C HIS A 192 10.91 24.35 -13.12
N ARG A 193 11.26 25.11 -14.16
CA ARG A 193 12.37 26.05 -14.12
C ARG A 193 12.16 27.13 -13.05
N LYS A 194 10.95 27.67 -12.93
CA LYS A 194 10.57 28.60 -11.86
C LYS A 194 10.67 27.94 -10.49
N LEU A 195 10.26 26.69 -10.36
CA LEU A 195 10.26 25.95 -9.10
C LEU A 195 11.67 25.70 -8.56
N VAL A 196 12.64 25.36 -9.43
CA VAL A 196 14.04 25.07 -9.03
C VAL A 196 14.91 26.32 -8.93
N ALA A 197 14.48 27.46 -9.48
CA ALA A 197 15.25 28.70 -9.50
C ALA A 197 15.67 29.12 -8.08
N GLY A 198 16.95 29.53 -7.93
CA GLY A 198 17.51 29.92 -6.63
C GLY A 198 17.60 28.79 -5.61
N GLY A 199 17.53 27.53 -6.02
CA GLY A 199 17.64 26.37 -5.14
C GLY A 199 16.42 26.13 -4.26
N ARG A 200 15.26 26.72 -4.57
CA ARG A 200 14.03 26.65 -3.72
C ARG A 200 13.54 25.22 -3.52
N LEU A 201 13.53 24.40 -4.58
CA LEU A 201 13.14 23.00 -4.46
C LEU A 201 14.13 22.19 -3.59
N ASP A 202 15.44 22.43 -3.74
CA ASP A 202 16.46 21.75 -2.92
C ASP A 202 16.41 22.19 -1.45
N GLN A 203 16.00 23.43 -1.15
CA GLN A 203 15.70 23.86 0.22
C GLN A 203 14.52 23.09 0.80
N LEU A 204 13.46 22.89 0.02
CA LEU A 204 12.29 22.12 0.43
C LEU A 204 12.63 20.63 0.64
N VAL A 205 13.48 20.04 -0.21
CA VAL A 205 14.05 18.69 -0.02
C VAL A 205 14.81 18.59 1.29
N THR A 206 15.58 19.63 1.64
CA THR A 206 16.32 19.69 2.91
C THR A 206 15.37 19.77 4.12
N GLU A 207 14.28 20.54 4.02
CA GLU A 207 13.22 20.60 5.04
C GLU A 207 12.59 19.22 5.25
N ALA A 208 12.16 18.57 4.17
CA ALA A 208 11.60 17.21 4.21
C ALA A 208 12.57 16.16 4.78
N GLY A 209 13.86 16.27 4.45
CA GLY A 209 14.91 15.41 5.02
C GLY A 209 15.01 15.56 6.55
N LYS A 210 14.94 16.79 7.07
CA LYS A 210 14.94 17.05 8.53
C LYS A 210 13.69 16.49 9.22
N GLU A 211 12.51 16.62 8.59
CA GLU A 211 11.28 15.98 9.10
C GLU A 211 11.43 14.46 9.17
N ALA A 212 12.04 13.86 8.14
CA ALA A 212 12.29 12.44 8.09
C ALA A 212 13.30 11.98 9.15
N ASP A 213 14.37 12.76 9.43
CA ASP A 213 15.34 12.48 10.49
C ASP A 213 14.69 12.56 11.88
N ALA A 214 13.82 13.54 12.09
CA ALA A 214 13.06 13.68 13.34
C ALA A 214 12.10 12.49 13.54
N ALA A 215 11.38 12.10 12.51
CA ALA A 215 10.48 10.95 12.55
C ALA A 215 11.22 9.62 12.80
N ASP A 216 12.39 9.41 12.18
CA ASP A 216 13.23 8.22 12.44
C ASP A 216 13.73 8.18 13.90
N THR A 217 14.15 9.32 14.43
CA THR A 217 14.57 9.44 15.82
C THR A 217 13.43 9.12 16.80
N GLU A 218 12.26 9.67 16.55
CA GLU A 218 11.05 9.42 17.34
C GLU A 218 10.62 7.95 17.23
N PHE A 219 10.61 7.38 16.01
CA PHE A 219 10.35 5.96 15.77
C PHE A 219 11.26 5.06 16.59
N ARG A 220 12.59 5.28 16.50
CA ARG A 220 13.58 4.47 17.23
C ARG A 220 13.40 4.56 18.74
N THR A 221 13.01 5.72 19.24
CA THR A 221 12.71 5.94 20.65
C THR A 221 11.45 5.22 21.09
N ALA A 222 10.33 5.40 20.36
CA ALA A 222 9.04 4.79 20.66
C ALA A 222 9.08 3.25 20.56
N ALA A 223 9.73 2.71 19.53
CA ALA A 223 9.94 1.27 19.35
C ALA A 223 11.07 0.70 20.20
N ARG A 224 11.81 1.52 20.97
CA ARG A 224 12.95 1.13 21.83
C ARG A 224 14.06 0.42 21.07
N CYS A 225 14.31 0.83 19.83
CA CYS A 225 15.30 0.18 18.98
C CYS A 225 16.72 0.26 19.59
N GLY A 226 17.49 -0.82 19.43
CA GLY A 226 18.84 -0.93 20.00
C GLY A 226 18.88 -1.28 21.48
N THR A 227 17.75 -1.57 22.12
CA THR A 227 17.66 -2.00 23.52
C THR A 227 17.22 -3.46 23.63
N PRO A 228 17.38 -4.12 24.80
CA PRO A 228 16.83 -5.47 25.03
C PRO A 228 15.29 -5.55 24.94
N LYS A 229 14.61 -4.39 24.99
CA LYS A 229 13.15 -4.26 24.88
C LYS A 229 12.72 -3.76 23.49
N ALA A 230 13.60 -3.87 22.48
CA ALA A 230 13.29 -3.45 21.11
C ALA A 230 12.06 -4.19 20.57
N ARG A 231 11.11 -3.42 20.03
CA ARG A 231 9.89 -3.94 19.42
C ARG A 231 10.20 -4.57 18.03
N PRO A 232 9.36 -5.49 17.54
CA PRO A 232 9.59 -6.20 16.27
C PRO A 232 9.82 -5.29 15.06
N GLY A 233 9.09 -4.18 14.97
CA GLY A 233 9.17 -3.18 13.91
C GLY A 233 10.56 -2.56 13.71
N CYS A 234 11.41 -2.56 14.77
CA CYS A 234 12.81 -2.09 14.65
C CYS A 234 13.63 -2.84 13.59
N ARG A 235 13.21 -4.03 13.17
CA ARG A 235 13.90 -4.88 12.19
C ARG A 235 13.21 -4.90 10.82
N LEU A 236 12.08 -4.21 10.70
CA LEU A 236 11.34 -4.12 9.46
C LEU A 236 11.96 -3.01 8.59
N PRO A 237 12.42 -3.31 7.37
CA PRO A 237 12.81 -2.26 6.44
C PRO A 237 11.57 -1.45 6.04
N VAL A 238 11.64 -0.14 6.22
CA VAL A 238 10.57 0.80 5.86
C VAL A 238 11.05 1.73 4.77
N ARG A 239 10.18 2.05 3.82
CA ARG A 239 10.36 3.09 2.81
C ARG A 239 9.11 3.95 2.73
N TRP A 240 9.29 5.17 2.25
CA TRP A 240 8.23 6.16 2.17
C TRP A 240 7.85 6.47 0.73
N ILE A 241 6.55 6.55 0.49
CA ILE A 241 5.95 7.06 -0.73
C ILE A 241 5.47 8.48 -0.45
N SER A 242 5.89 9.45 -1.25
CA SER A 242 5.46 10.84 -1.09
C SER A 242 4.03 11.02 -1.58
N GLN A 243 3.12 11.37 -0.68
CA GLN A 243 1.74 11.73 -0.99
C GLN A 243 1.64 13.09 -1.66
N VAL A 244 0.80 13.18 -2.67
CA VAL A 244 0.46 14.38 -3.42
C VAL A 244 -1.05 14.59 -3.39
N SER A 245 -1.49 15.73 -2.87
CA SER A 245 -2.91 16.04 -2.70
C SER A 245 -3.56 16.43 -4.03
N ARG A 246 -4.15 15.46 -4.75
CA ARG A 246 -4.75 15.64 -6.10
C ARG A 246 -5.88 16.65 -6.15
N GLY A 247 -6.60 16.84 -5.05
CA GLY A 247 -7.65 17.86 -4.91
C GLY A 247 -7.15 19.30 -4.78
N SER A 248 -5.82 19.52 -4.75
CA SER A 248 -5.22 20.86 -4.65
C SER A 248 -5.14 21.60 -5.99
N ALA A 249 -4.82 22.91 -5.95
CA ALA A 249 -4.55 23.68 -7.15
C ALA A 249 -3.35 23.09 -7.94
N PRO A 250 -3.35 23.22 -9.29
CA PRO A 250 -2.36 22.54 -10.15
C PRO A 250 -0.90 22.86 -9.79
N GLU A 251 -0.58 24.09 -9.42
CA GLU A 251 0.76 24.49 -8.97
C GLU A 251 1.21 23.76 -7.71
N ARG A 252 0.26 23.44 -6.79
CA ARG A 252 0.56 22.68 -5.58
C ARG A 252 0.77 21.20 -5.90
N VAL A 253 -0.06 20.61 -6.75
CA VAL A 253 0.11 19.21 -7.21
C VAL A 253 1.47 19.06 -7.88
N PHE A 254 1.81 19.96 -8.80
CA PHE A 254 3.11 19.92 -9.49
C PHE A 254 4.29 20.08 -8.54
N THR A 255 4.19 20.99 -7.55
CA THR A 255 5.25 21.22 -6.56
C THR A 255 5.45 19.99 -5.68
N GLN A 256 4.37 19.34 -5.20
CA GLN A 256 4.44 18.12 -4.39
C GLN A 256 5.00 16.94 -5.20
N LEU A 257 4.60 16.77 -6.47
CA LEU A 257 5.17 15.76 -7.37
C LEU A 257 6.69 15.98 -7.56
N ALA A 258 7.10 17.20 -7.88
CA ALA A 258 8.51 17.54 -8.06
C ALA A 258 9.34 17.32 -6.78
N LEU A 259 8.78 17.69 -5.61
CA LEU A 259 9.40 17.42 -4.31
C LEU A 259 9.57 15.92 -4.07
N GLY A 260 8.49 15.15 -4.20
CA GLY A 260 8.52 13.70 -3.93
C GLY A 260 9.48 12.95 -4.86
N MET A 261 9.47 13.26 -6.15
CA MET A 261 10.40 12.66 -7.11
C MET A 261 11.85 13.09 -6.86
N ARG A 262 12.08 14.35 -6.49
CA ARG A 262 13.42 14.82 -6.11
C ARG A 262 13.93 14.18 -4.82
N LEU A 263 13.04 13.95 -3.84
CA LEU A 263 13.35 13.20 -2.62
C LEU A 263 13.78 11.77 -2.93
N ALA A 264 13.03 11.06 -3.79
CA ALA A 264 13.38 9.70 -4.19
C ALA A 264 14.78 9.60 -4.86
N GLU A 265 15.28 10.69 -5.43
CA GLU A 265 16.64 10.75 -5.97
C GLU A 265 17.73 11.07 -4.94
N ARG A 266 17.37 11.70 -3.80
CA ARG A 266 18.32 12.27 -2.84
C ARG A 266 18.37 11.56 -1.50
N ASP A 267 17.25 10.95 -1.10
CA ASP A 267 17.10 10.29 0.19
C ASP A 267 16.53 8.89 0.00
N SER A 268 17.31 7.87 0.32
CA SER A 268 16.96 6.47 0.10
C SER A 268 15.73 5.98 0.91
N ARG A 269 15.24 6.78 1.85
CA ARG A 269 13.99 6.50 2.56
C ARG A 269 12.76 6.68 1.68
N PHE A 270 12.82 7.61 0.72
CA PHE A 270 11.76 7.89 -0.24
C PHE A 270 12.00 7.11 -1.53
N VAL A 271 10.96 6.43 -2.01
CA VAL A 271 11.09 5.57 -3.20
C VAL A 271 10.15 5.96 -4.33
N ALA A 272 8.99 6.55 -4.02
CA ALA A 272 7.96 6.81 -5.02
C ALA A 272 7.12 8.05 -4.69
N VAL A 273 6.25 8.40 -5.63
CA VAL A 273 5.15 9.35 -5.44
C VAL A 273 3.82 8.66 -5.66
N ASN A 274 2.75 9.17 -5.01
CA ASN A 274 1.37 8.75 -5.23
C ASN A 274 0.42 9.96 -5.13
N LEU A 275 -0.61 10.00 -5.99
CA LEU A 275 -1.71 10.96 -5.90
C LEU A 275 -2.75 10.42 -4.92
N VAL A 276 -3.08 11.19 -3.90
CA VAL A 276 -4.00 10.80 -2.84
C VAL A 276 -5.17 11.77 -2.70
N GLN A 277 -6.12 11.48 -1.85
CA GLN A 277 -7.43 12.12 -1.66
C GLN A 277 -8.48 11.55 -2.62
N PRO A 278 -9.81 11.72 -2.33
CA PRO A 278 -10.89 11.16 -3.14
C PRO A 278 -10.69 11.39 -4.64
N GLU A 279 -10.67 10.32 -5.41
CA GLU A 279 -10.49 10.37 -6.86
C GLU A 279 -11.71 10.96 -7.57
N ASP A 280 -12.89 10.77 -6.98
CA ASP A 280 -14.17 11.34 -7.41
C ASP A 280 -14.35 12.83 -7.08
N GLY A 281 -13.40 13.42 -6.34
CA GLY A 281 -13.46 14.85 -6.01
C GLY A 281 -13.48 15.72 -7.27
N GLU A 282 -14.31 16.76 -7.30
CA GLU A 282 -14.54 17.63 -8.48
C GLU A 282 -13.23 18.06 -9.18
N ARG A 283 -12.23 18.49 -8.40
CA ARG A 283 -10.94 18.90 -8.94
C ARG A 283 -10.09 17.71 -9.40
N ALA A 284 -10.15 16.60 -8.67
CA ALA A 284 -9.43 15.38 -9.03
C ALA A 284 -9.88 14.86 -10.39
N LEU A 285 -11.19 14.76 -10.63
CA LEU A 285 -11.77 14.38 -11.92
C LEU A 285 -11.41 15.37 -13.02
N ARG A 286 -11.65 16.67 -12.81
CA ARG A 286 -11.42 17.71 -13.81
C ARG A 286 -9.97 17.79 -14.27
N ASP A 287 -9.02 17.68 -13.34
CA ASP A 287 -7.60 17.89 -13.60
C ASP A 287 -6.83 16.56 -13.79
N TYR A 288 -7.52 15.41 -13.83
CA TYR A 288 -6.89 14.07 -13.86
C TYR A 288 -5.86 13.93 -15.00
N SER A 289 -6.26 14.15 -16.23
CA SER A 289 -5.35 14.06 -17.39
C SER A 289 -4.20 15.09 -17.34
N LEU A 290 -4.41 16.24 -16.72
CA LEU A 290 -3.33 17.21 -16.47
C LEU A 290 -2.33 16.64 -15.48
N GLN A 291 -2.79 16.03 -14.39
CA GLN A 291 -1.94 15.41 -13.37
C GLN A 291 -1.12 14.25 -13.96
N MET A 292 -1.70 13.43 -14.84
CA MET A 292 -0.95 12.37 -15.55
C MET A 292 0.17 12.95 -16.41
N ARG A 293 -0.06 14.07 -17.12
CA ARG A 293 0.98 14.78 -17.88
C ARG A 293 2.05 15.41 -16.97
N MET A 294 1.68 15.90 -15.78
CA MET A 294 2.66 16.38 -14.79
C MET A 294 3.60 15.26 -14.35
N VAL A 295 3.06 14.07 -14.03
CA VAL A 295 3.85 12.89 -13.69
C VAL A 295 4.75 12.49 -14.85
N GLN A 296 4.21 12.41 -16.07
CA GLN A 296 4.98 12.08 -17.28
C GLN A 296 6.16 13.04 -17.48
N TYR A 297 5.92 14.34 -17.37
CA TYR A 297 6.97 15.35 -17.51
C TYR A 297 8.06 15.17 -16.45
N LEU A 298 7.66 15.05 -15.18
CA LEU A 298 8.60 14.98 -14.06
C LEU A 298 9.38 13.65 -14.02
N ARG A 299 8.82 12.54 -14.49
CA ARG A 299 9.59 11.29 -14.70
C ARG A 299 10.73 11.46 -15.70
N GLY A 300 10.56 12.29 -16.72
CA GLY A 300 11.64 12.66 -17.63
C GLY A 300 12.75 13.47 -16.97
N VAL A 301 12.41 14.22 -15.91
CA VAL A 301 13.37 15.03 -15.13
C VAL A 301 14.02 14.23 -14.01
N TYR A 302 13.25 13.35 -13.33
CA TYR A 302 13.64 12.55 -12.16
C TYR A 302 13.47 11.05 -12.44
N PRO A 303 14.30 10.44 -13.30
CA PRO A 303 14.06 9.09 -13.84
C PRO A 303 14.23 7.96 -12.82
N ARG A 304 14.80 8.21 -11.64
CA ARG A 304 14.98 7.21 -10.59
C ARG A 304 13.80 7.13 -9.60
N ALA A 305 12.90 8.12 -9.66
CA ALA A 305 11.70 8.10 -8.84
C ALA A 305 10.69 7.10 -9.39
N HIS A 306 10.23 6.17 -8.55
CA HIS A 306 9.15 5.27 -8.90
C HIS A 306 7.79 5.98 -8.81
N VAL A 307 6.79 5.39 -9.45
CA VAL A 307 5.42 5.92 -9.48
C VAL A 307 4.44 4.79 -9.20
N THR A 308 3.69 4.94 -8.13
CA THR A 308 2.45 4.21 -7.89
C THR A 308 1.31 5.23 -7.79
N LEU A 309 0.13 4.94 -8.30
CA LEU A 309 -0.96 5.90 -8.36
C LEU A 309 -2.27 5.26 -7.94
N HIS A 310 -3.03 5.95 -7.06
CA HIS A 310 -4.47 5.68 -6.96
C HIS A 310 -5.08 5.98 -8.32
N ALA A 311 -5.62 4.95 -8.96
CA ALA A 311 -6.34 5.08 -10.21
C ALA A 311 -7.43 4.02 -10.29
N GLY A 312 -8.63 4.45 -10.64
CA GLY A 312 -9.79 3.60 -10.70
C GLY A 312 -10.40 3.27 -9.33
N GLU A 313 -10.21 4.12 -8.32
CA GLU A 313 -10.99 4.10 -7.09
C GLU A 313 -12.35 4.77 -7.34
N LEU A 314 -13.04 4.29 -8.35
CA LEU A 314 -14.29 4.82 -8.88
C LEU A 314 -15.28 3.68 -9.13
N TRP A 315 -16.58 4.01 -9.11
CA TRP A 315 -17.63 3.05 -9.36
C TRP A 315 -18.86 3.71 -10.00
N PRO A 316 -19.64 2.99 -10.82
CA PRO A 316 -20.90 3.50 -11.36
C PRO A 316 -21.85 3.99 -10.25
N GLY A 317 -22.35 5.22 -10.41
CA GLY A 317 -23.19 5.88 -9.42
C GLY A 317 -22.45 6.84 -8.47
N LEU A 318 -21.12 6.69 -8.30
CA LEU A 318 -20.30 7.66 -7.58
C LEU A 318 -19.93 8.84 -8.48
N VAL A 319 -19.57 8.56 -9.73
CA VAL A 319 -19.18 9.57 -10.73
C VAL A 319 -20.00 9.43 -12.01
N LYS A 320 -19.85 10.38 -12.93
CA LYS A 320 -20.50 10.32 -14.24
C LYS A 320 -19.87 9.22 -15.10
N PRO A 321 -20.64 8.64 -16.06
CA PRO A 321 -20.13 7.57 -16.92
C PRO A 321 -18.86 7.93 -17.72
N GLU A 322 -18.68 9.20 -18.09
CA GLU A 322 -17.50 9.69 -18.80
C GLU A 322 -16.23 9.64 -17.94
N ASP A 323 -16.35 9.81 -16.63
CA ASP A 323 -15.20 9.79 -15.69
C ASP A 323 -14.72 8.36 -15.42
N LEU A 324 -15.53 7.34 -15.70
CA LEU A 324 -15.14 5.92 -15.60
C LEU A 324 -14.34 5.40 -16.81
N LYS A 325 -13.92 6.25 -17.76
CA LYS A 325 -13.45 5.78 -19.07
C LYS A 325 -11.94 5.63 -19.23
N PHE A 326 -11.12 6.19 -18.34
CA PHE A 326 -9.72 6.43 -18.71
C PHE A 326 -8.70 6.53 -17.57
N HIS A 327 -9.08 6.45 -16.31
CA HIS A 327 -8.18 6.74 -15.20
C HIS A 327 -7.02 5.73 -15.11
N ILE A 328 -7.29 4.42 -15.07
CA ILE A 328 -6.25 3.38 -15.07
C ILE A 328 -5.45 3.42 -16.39
N LYS A 329 -6.15 3.60 -17.52
CA LYS A 329 -5.52 3.70 -18.84
C LYS A 329 -4.51 4.84 -18.91
N GLU A 330 -4.83 6.03 -18.39
CA GLU A 330 -3.90 7.16 -18.37
C GLU A 330 -2.80 7.01 -17.31
N ALA A 331 -3.09 6.47 -16.14
CA ALA A 331 -2.07 6.15 -15.15
C ALA A 331 -1.00 5.22 -15.72
N VAL A 332 -1.42 4.17 -16.43
CA VAL A 332 -0.50 3.20 -17.07
C VAL A 332 0.11 3.77 -18.35
N GLY A 333 -0.67 4.40 -19.21
CA GLY A 333 -0.25 4.82 -20.55
C GLY A 333 0.48 6.15 -20.59
N VAL A 334 0.01 7.16 -19.86
CA VAL A 334 0.56 8.53 -19.83
C VAL A 334 1.57 8.69 -18.71
N ALA A 335 1.16 8.48 -17.47
CA ALA A 335 2.03 8.63 -16.30
C ALA A 335 3.08 7.51 -16.20
N SER A 336 2.90 6.41 -16.92
CA SER A 336 3.77 5.23 -16.86
C SER A 336 3.91 4.68 -15.43
N ALA A 337 2.82 4.63 -14.68
CA ALA A 337 2.80 4.04 -13.36
C ALA A 337 3.35 2.60 -13.37
N GLU A 338 4.10 2.24 -12.36
CA GLU A 338 4.69 0.90 -12.17
C GLU A 338 3.77 0.04 -11.30
N ARG A 339 2.90 0.68 -10.50
CA ARG A 339 1.80 0.06 -9.76
C ARG A 339 0.58 0.97 -9.80
N VAL A 340 -0.58 0.37 -9.64
CA VAL A 340 -1.89 1.04 -9.59
C VAL A 340 -2.59 0.64 -8.30
N GLY A 341 -2.90 1.62 -7.46
CA GLY A 341 -3.74 1.41 -6.28
C GLY A 341 -5.21 1.27 -6.65
N HIS A 342 -5.93 0.37 -6.00
CA HIS A 342 -7.34 0.02 -6.16
C HIS A 342 -7.70 -0.61 -7.51
N GLY A 343 -7.67 0.15 -8.60
CA GLY A 343 -7.98 -0.38 -9.94
C GLY A 343 -9.39 -0.96 -10.08
N VAL A 344 -10.39 -0.44 -9.36
CA VAL A 344 -11.71 -1.08 -9.21
C VAL A 344 -12.56 -0.93 -10.48
N ASP A 345 -12.50 0.19 -11.16
CA ASP A 345 -13.36 0.50 -12.31
C ASP A 345 -12.86 -0.04 -13.65
N LEU A 346 -11.79 -0.85 -13.66
CA LEU A 346 -11.14 -1.35 -14.89
C LEU A 346 -12.13 -1.74 -15.99
N VAL A 347 -13.16 -2.53 -15.64
CA VAL A 347 -14.09 -3.08 -16.63
C VAL A 347 -15.05 -2.05 -17.23
N HIS A 348 -15.10 -0.86 -16.63
CA HIS A 348 -15.89 0.29 -17.09
C HIS A 348 -15.09 1.21 -18.02
N GLU A 349 -13.76 1.06 -18.09
CA GLU A 349 -12.91 1.88 -18.95
C GLU A 349 -13.02 1.50 -20.44
N ASP A 350 -12.82 2.50 -21.29
CA ASP A 350 -12.71 2.27 -22.72
C ASP A 350 -11.47 1.42 -23.04
N ASP A 351 -11.66 0.39 -23.89
CA ASP A 351 -10.59 -0.54 -24.27
C ASP A 351 -9.89 -1.25 -23.07
N TRP A 352 -10.58 -1.46 -21.97
CA TRP A 352 -10.03 -2.03 -20.74
C TRP A 352 -9.21 -3.32 -20.97
N ARG A 353 -9.60 -4.18 -21.92
CA ARG A 353 -8.83 -5.39 -22.27
C ARG A 353 -7.43 -5.06 -22.81
N ARG A 354 -7.30 -3.93 -23.51
CA ARG A 354 -5.99 -3.44 -23.99
C ARG A 354 -5.19 -2.89 -22.82
N THR A 355 -5.82 -2.16 -21.91
CA THR A 355 -5.20 -1.67 -20.68
C THR A 355 -4.69 -2.85 -19.84
N ALA A 356 -5.50 -3.87 -19.59
CA ALA A 356 -5.10 -5.08 -18.85
C ALA A 356 -3.91 -5.81 -19.52
N ARG A 357 -3.95 -5.99 -20.86
CA ARG A 357 -2.79 -6.57 -21.59
C ARG A 357 -1.53 -5.74 -21.47
N THR A 358 -1.65 -4.41 -21.51
CA THR A 358 -0.49 -3.51 -21.32
C THR A 358 0.08 -3.63 -19.92
N MET A 359 -0.78 -3.71 -18.90
CA MET A 359 -0.36 -3.93 -17.51
C MET A 359 0.38 -5.26 -17.35
N ALA A 360 -0.17 -6.34 -17.90
CA ALA A 360 0.47 -7.66 -17.87
C ALA A 360 1.83 -7.68 -18.57
N GLN A 361 1.93 -7.09 -19.77
CA GLN A 361 3.18 -7.03 -20.56
C GLN A 361 4.25 -6.17 -19.90
N ARG A 362 3.86 -5.08 -19.26
CA ARG A 362 4.77 -4.15 -18.56
C ARG A 362 4.96 -4.48 -17.10
N GLU A 363 4.30 -5.55 -16.63
CA GLU A 363 4.34 -6.00 -15.23
C GLU A 363 3.90 -4.90 -14.25
N VAL A 364 2.85 -4.13 -14.61
CA VAL A 364 2.25 -3.14 -13.72
C VAL A 364 1.34 -3.85 -12.73
N ALA A 365 1.72 -3.87 -11.47
CA ALA A 365 0.94 -4.54 -10.43
C ALA A 365 -0.25 -3.70 -9.95
N VAL A 366 -1.34 -4.37 -9.56
CA VAL A 366 -2.48 -3.74 -8.90
C VAL A 366 -2.39 -3.99 -7.40
N GLU A 367 -2.46 -2.92 -6.61
CA GLU A 367 -2.50 -2.93 -5.14
C GLU A 367 -3.96 -2.98 -4.70
N VAL A 368 -4.38 -4.10 -4.13
CA VAL A 368 -5.80 -4.40 -3.84
C VAL A 368 -6.08 -4.38 -2.34
N PRO A 369 -6.73 -3.31 -1.82
CA PRO A 369 -7.28 -3.24 -0.47
C PRO A 369 -8.79 -3.55 -0.50
N PHE A 370 -9.18 -4.81 -0.40
CA PHE A 370 -10.58 -5.23 -0.54
C PHE A 370 -11.53 -4.54 0.44
N THR A 371 -11.10 -4.42 1.71
CA THR A 371 -11.95 -3.83 2.74
C THR A 371 -12.19 -2.34 2.47
N SER A 372 -11.15 -1.60 2.09
CA SER A 372 -11.28 -0.20 1.70
C SER A 372 -12.23 -0.04 0.52
N ASN A 373 -12.04 -0.83 -0.56
CA ASN A 373 -12.94 -0.82 -1.72
C ASN A 373 -14.39 -1.14 -1.34
N ALA A 374 -14.59 -2.02 -0.36
CA ALA A 374 -15.92 -2.35 0.13
C ALA A 374 -16.54 -1.23 0.97
N GLN A 375 -15.75 -0.53 1.77
CA GLN A 375 -16.22 0.54 2.65
C GLN A 375 -16.45 1.86 1.90
N ILE A 376 -15.58 2.19 0.95
CA ILE A 376 -15.64 3.43 0.18
C ILE A 376 -16.60 3.31 -1.00
N LEU A 377 -16.49 2.24 -1.79
CA LEU A 377 -17.20 2.08 -3.07
C LEU A 377 -18.38 1.11 -3.00
N GLY A 378 -18.52 0.34 -1.91
CA GLY A 378 -19.51 -0.73 -1.81
C GLY A 378 -19.16 -1.97 -2.66
N VAL A 379 -17.97 -2.03 -3.28
CA VAL A 379 -17.58 -3.08 -4.23
C VAL A 379 -17.01 -4.29 -3.50
N ARG A 380 -17.62 -5.46 -3.72
CA ARG A 380 -17.30 -6.71 -3.00
C ARG A 380 -17.41 -7.93 -3.91
N GLY A 381 -16.70 -8.99 -3.54
CA GLY A 381 -16.85 -10.30 -4.17
C GLY A 381 -16.73 -10.27 -5.68
N ALA A 382 -17.77 -10.74 -6.38
CA ALA A 382 -17.77 -10.87 -7.84
C ALA A 382 -17.74 -9.53 -8.60
N ASP A 383 -18.15 -8.43 -7.95
CA ASP A 383 -18.12 -7.10 -8.57
C ASP A 383 -16.70 -6.53 -8.59
N HIS A 384 -15.81 -7.01 -7.70
CA HIS A 384 -14.42 -6.58 -7.66
C HIS A 384 -13.61 -7.22 -8.81
N PRO A 385 -12.80 -6.44 -9.58
CA PRO A 385 -12.09 -6.93 -10.76
C PRO A 385 -10.86 -7.81 -10.45
N PHE A 386 -10.63 -8.23 -9.22
CA PHE A 386 -9.50 -9.06 -8.78
C PHE A 386 -9.26 -10.28 -9.68
N GLU A 387 -10.31 -11.10 -9.91
CA GLU A 387 -10.22 -12.27 -10.80
C GLU A 387 -10.02 -11.88 -12.26
N THR A 388 -10.52 -10.70 -12.67
CA THR A 388 -10.31 -10.20 -14.03
C THR A 388 -8.84 -9.86 -14.26
N TYR A 389 -8.17 -9.19 -13.30
CA TYR A 389 -6.73 -8.94 -13.36
C TYR A 389 -5.94 -10.24 -13.46
N ARG A 390 -6.20 -11.19 -12.56
CA ARG A 390 -5.50 -12.49 -12.54
C ARG A 390 -5.68 -13.27 -13.85
N ARG A 391 -6.90 -13.34 -14.39
CA ARG A 391 -7.18 -14.02 -15.66
C ARG A 391 -6.49 -13.38 -16.88
N HIS A 392 -6.16 -12.08 -16.80
CA HIS A 392 -5.42 -11.39 -17.84
C HIS A 392 -3.90 -11.35 -17.59
N GLY A 393 -3.41 -12.06 -16.58
CA GLY A 393 -1.99 -12.12 -16.24
C GLY A 393 -1.43 -10.82 -15.63
N VAL A 394 -2.31 -9.93 -15.15
CA VAL A 394 -1.91 -8.72 -14.45
C VAL A 394 -1.49 -9.12 -13.03
N PRO A 395 -0.29 -8.72 -12.58
CA PRO A 395 0.14 -8.98 -11.21
C PRO A 395 -0.77 -8.29 -10.19
N VAL A 396 -1.04 -8.98 -9.08
CA VAL A 396 -1.85 -8.43 -7.99
C VAL A 396 -1.08 -8.58 -6.68
N VAL A 397 -1.13 -7.55 -5.85
CA VAL A 397 -0.65 -7.55 -4.48
C VAL A 397 -1.79 -7.16 -3.54
N LEU A 398 -1.88 -7.80 -2.38
CA LEU A 398 -2.85 -7.42 -1.36
C LEU A 398 -2.25 -6.32 -0.49
N ALA A 399 -3.06 -5.37 -0.10
CA ALA A 399 -2.69 -4.22 0.70
C ALA A 399 -3.81 -3.87 1.69
N THR A 400 -3.53 -3.00 2.65
CA THR A 400 -4.49 -2.64 3.70
C THR A 400 -5.07 -1.24 3.55
N ASP A 401 -4.41 -0.35 2.81
CA ASP A 401 -4.74 1.06 2.68
C ASP A 401 -4.69 1.79 4.04
N ASP A 402 -5.81 1.96 4.71
CA ASP A 402 -5.96 2.62 6.01
C ASP A 402 -6.49 1.64 7.09
N PRO A 403 -5.70 0.64 7.52
CA PRO A 403 -6.20 -0.44 8.38
C PRO A 403 -6.70 0.02 9.75
N GLY A 404 -6.19 1.13 10.28
CA GLY A 404 -6.69 1.72 11.52
C GLY A 404 -8.11 2.28 11.36
N ILE A 405 -8.37 2.97 10.25
CA ILE A 405 -9.71 3.47 9.91
C ILE A 405 -10.63 2.29 9.59
N SER A 406 -10.19 1.39 8.72
CA SER A 406 -10.97 0.23 8.26
C SER A 406 -11.19 -0.84 9.34
N ARG A 407 -10.44 -0.78 10.45
CA ARG A 407 -10.52 -1.72 11.57
C ARG A 407 -10.15 -3.16 11.19
N ILE A 408 -9.10 -3.31 10.37
CA ILE A 408 -8.62 -4.59 9.86
C ILE A 408 -7.08 -4.67 9.95
N ASP A 409 -6.55 -5.81 9.55
CA ASP A 409 -5.12 -6.04 9.32
C ASP A 409 -4.89 -6.79 8.00
N ILE A 410 -3.63 -6.95 7.59
CA ILE A 410 -3.31 -7.66 6.35
C ILE A 410 -3.72 -9.15 6.39
N SER A 411 -3.81 -9.77 7.58
CA SER A 411 -4.31 -11.15 7.72
C SER A 411 -5.79 -11.24 7.36
N HIS A 412 -6.57 -10.19 7.66
CA HIS A 412 -7.95 -10.07 7.22
C HIS A 412 -8.06 -10.04 5.70
N GLU A 413 -7.24 -9.24 5.01
CA GLU A 413 -7.26 -9.13 3.53
C GLU A 413 -6.91 -10.46 2.87
N TYR A 414 -5.87 -11.17 3.36
CA TYR A 414 -5.54 -12.51 2.87
C TYR A 414 -6.64 -13.54 3.14
N ARG A 415 -7.26 -13.47 4.31
CA ARG A 415 -8.39 -14.33 4.64
C ARG A 415 -9.60 -14.04 3.75
N TYR A 416 -9.96 -12.77 3.57
CA TYR A 416 -11.04 -12.34 2.69
C TYR A 416 -10.82 -12.87 1.26
N ALA A 417 -9.61 -12.69 0.71
CA ALA A 417 -9.26 -13.21 -0.61
C ALA A 417 -9.44 -14.73 -0.70
N ALA A 418 -8.97 -15.47 0.30
CA ALA A 418 -9.07 -16.94 0.33
C ALA A 418 -10.53 -17.43 0.42
N GLU A 419 -11.35 -16.79 1.25
CA GLU A 419 -12.76 -17.17 1.44
C GLU A 419 -13.63 -16.74 0.24
N THR A 420 -13.41 -15.54 -0.28
CA THR A 420 -14.25 -14.96 -1.35
C THR A 420 -13.97 -15.58 -2.71
N TYR A 421 -12.69 -15.85 -3.02
CA TYR A 421 -12.25 -16.32 -4.34
C TYR A 421 -11.75 -17.77 -4.33
N ASP A 422 -12.00 -18.49 -3.25
CA ASP A 422 -11.60 -19.92 -3.06
C ASP A 422 -10.12 -20.19 -3.36
N LEU A 423 -9.24 -19.29 -2.89
CA LEU A 423 -7.82 -19.40 -3.18
C LEU A 423 -7.17 -20.57 -2.43
N SER A 424 -6.35 -21.31 -3.14
CA SER A 424 -5.46 -22.32 -2.56
C SER A 424 -4.25 -21.70 -1.86
N TYR A 425 -3.59 -22.45 -0.97
CA TYR A 425 -2.37 -21.99 -0.32
C TYR A 425 -1.24 -21.58 -1.32
N PRO A 426 -0.97 -22.35 -2.41
CA PRO A 426 -0.02 -21.88 -3.42
C PRO A 426 -0.35 -20.51 -4.01
N GLN A 427 -1.63 -20.22 -4.30
CA GLN A 427 -2.05 -18.93 -4.82
C GLN A 427 -1.87 -17.80 -3.80
N LEU A 428 -2.16 -18.03 -2.53
CA LEU A 428 -1.88 -17.08 -1.45
C LEU A 428 -0.39 -16.81 -1.28
N LYS A 429 0.45 -17.86 -1.42
CA LYS A 429 1.90 -17.75 -1.40
C LYS A 429 2.42 -16.92 -2.57
N ASP A 430 1.81 -17.05 -3.75
CA ASP A 430 2.18 -16.26 -4.91
C ASP A 430 1.81 -14.79 -4.75
N LEU A 431 0.66 -14.46 -4.14
CA LEU A 431 0.32 -13.08 -3.75
C LEU A 431 1.34 -12.50 -2.77
N ALA A 432 1.79 -13.29 -1.78
CA ALA A 432 2.81 -12.86 -0.84
C ALA A 432 4.18 -12.65 -1.51
N ARG A 433 4.56 -13.46 -2.49
CA ARG A 433 5.78 -13.27 -3.31
C ARG A 433 5.69 -12.05 -4.20
N ALA A 434 4.53 -11.83 -4.82
CA ALA A 434 4.26 -10.67 -5.65
C ALA A 434 4.51 -9.37 -4.88
N SER A 435 4.09 -9.26 -3.62
CA SER A 435 4.25 -8.03 -2.84
C SER A 435 5.73 -7.63 -2.66
N LEU A 436 6.67 -8.59 -2.58
CA LEU A 436 8.11 -8.27 -2.54
C LEU A 436 8.74 -8.13 -3.93
N GLU A 437 8.21 -8.80 -4.96
CA GLU A 437 8.70 -8.62 -6.33
C GLU A 437 8.40 -7.22 -6.85
N TYR A 438 7.18 -6.73 -6.59
CA TYR A 438 6.74 -5.40 -7.03
C TYR A 438 7.07 -4.28 -6.05
N ALA A 439 7.73 -4.57 -4.92
CA ALA A 439 8.26 -3.56 -4.00
C ALA A 439 9.35 -2.70 -4.66
N PHE A 440 9.42 -1.42 -4.32
CA PHE A 440 10.46 -0.50 -4.79
C PHE A 440 11.78 -0.65 -4.00
N LEU A 441 12.06 -1.86 -3.53
CA LEU A 441 13.33 -2.20 -2.91
C LEU A 441 14.49 -2.18 -3.93
N PRO A 442 15.63 -1.58 -3.59
CA PRO A 442 16.77 -1.56 -4.48
C PRO A 442 17.43 -2.94 -4.61
N GLY A 443 18.02 -3.17 -5.79
CA GLY A 443 18.78 -4.37 -6.08
C GLY A 443 18.03 -5.37 -6.96
N ARG A 444 18.70 -6.46 -7.29
CA ARG A 444 18.16 -7.53 -8.14
C ARG A 444 17.24 -8.45 -7.34
N SER A 445 16.23 -8.99 -8.01
CA SER A 445 15.38 -10.04 -7.45
C SER A 445 16.19 -11.31 -7.13
N LEU A 446 15.72 -12.05 -6.11
CA LEU A 446 16.16 -13.42 -5.81
C LEU A 446 15.79 -14.40 -6.92
N TRP A 447 14.74 -14.07 -7.67
CA TRP A 447 14.15 -14.94 -8.69
C TRP A 447 14.82 -14.79 -10.05
N ARG A 448 14.83 -15.87 -10.81
CA ARG A 448 15.17 -15.87 -12.22
C ARG A 448 13.90 -15.64 -13.04
N GLY A 449 13.72 -14.43 -13.52
CA GLY A 449 12.47 -13.97 -14.12
C GLY A 449 11.47 -13.53 -13.05
N ASN A 450 10.23 -13.35 -13.45
CA ASN A 450 9.15 -12.93 -12.55
C ASN A 450 8.51 -14.15 -11.86
N PRO A 451 8.52 -14.24 -10.52
CA PRO A 451 7.98 -15.40 -9.81
C PRO A 451 6.49 -15.60 -9.99
N THR A 452 5.74 -14.54 -10.35
CA THR A 452 4.30 -14.64 -10.58
C THR A 452 3.92 -15.16 -11.97
N ARG A 453 4.90 -15.26 -12.88
CA ARG A 453 4.70 -15.66 -14.27
C ARG A 453 5.65 -16.76 -14.74
N ASP A 454 6.95 -16.61 -14.41
CA ASP A 454 8.02 -17.46 -14.98
C ASP A 454 8.40 -18.64 -14.08
N GLY A 455 7.64 -18.83 -12.98
CA GLY A 455 7.86 -19.89 -11.99
C GLY A 455 8.87 -19.53 -10.90
N HIS A 456 8.97 -20.39 -9.89
CA HIS A 456 9.68 -20.11 -8.64
C HIS A 456 11.13 -20.65 -8.68
N HIS A 457 11.94 -20.18 -9.62
CA HIS A 457 13.35 -20.54 -9.73
C HIS A 457 14.24 -19.41 -9.21
N PHE A 458 15.14 -19.71 -8.28
CA PHE A 458 16.13 -18.76 -7.84
C PHE A 458 17.14 -18.43 -8.95
N THR A 459 17.74 -17.25 -8.87
CA THR A 459 18.87 -16.87 -9.72
C THR A 459 20.00 -17.90 -9.58
N THR A 460 20.86 -18.01 -10.59
CA THR A 460 21.99 -18.95 -10.59
C THR A 460 22.86 -18.83 -9.33
N ALA A 461 23.01 -17.61 -8.79
CA ALA A 461 23.78 -17.41 -7.56
C ALA A 461 23.22 -18.17 -6.34
N CYS A 462 21.90 -18.41 -6.29
CA CYS A 462 21.20 -19.05 -5.17
C CYS A 462 20.57 -20.40 -5.53
N ALA A 463 20.79 -20.94 -6.74
CA ALA A 463 20.13 -22.17 -7.22
C ALA A 463 20.37 -23.39 -6.32
N ASP A 464 21.57 -23.50 -5.73
CA ASP A 464 21.94 -24.61 -4.83
C ASP A 464 21.66 -24.32 -3.36
N SER A 465 20.90 -23.27 -3.06
CA SER A 465 20.58 -22.83 -1.69
C SER A 465 19.09 -23.03 -1.42
N VAL A 466 18.76 -23.38 -0.17
CA VAL A 466 17.34 -23.56 0.24
C VAL A 466 17.06 -22.69 1.46
N PRO A 467 16.30 -21.58 1.31
CA PRO A 467 15.97 -20.71 2.44
C PRO A 467 15.37 -21.48 3.61
N GLY A 468 15.89 -21.26 4.81
CA GLY A 468 15.42 -21.92 6.04
C GLY A 468 15.88 -23.36 6.25
N LEU A 469 16.59 -24.00 5.30
CA LEU A 469 17.11 -25.36 5.42
C LEU A 469 18.63 -25.42 5.22
N VAL A 470 19.14 -24.86 4.13
CA VAL A 470 20.55 -24.89 3.77
C VAL A 470 21.08 -23.46 3.77
N PRO A 471 22.21 -23.19 4.46
CA PRO A 471 22.83 -21.87 4.40
C PRO A 471 23.15 -21.45 2.97
N PRO A 472 23.07 -20.14 2.65
CA PRO A 472 23.37 -19.67 1.31
C PRO A 472 24.82 -19.92 0.93
N THR A 473 25.07 -20.30 -0.33
CA THR A 473 26.42 -20.41 -0.91
C THR A 473 27.16 -19.07 -0.86
N PRO A 474 28.50 -19.00 -1.04
CA PRO A 474 29.20 -17.73 -1.11
C PRO A 474 28.64 -16.77 -2.16
N ALA A 475 28.27 -17.28 -3.34
CA ALA A 475 27.67 -16.46 -4.42
C ALA A 475 26.29 -15.93 -4.00
N CYS A 476 25.46 -16.74 -3.36
CA CYS A 476 24.16 -16.34 -2.84
C CYS A 476 24.32 -15.30 -1.70
N ARG A 477 25.24 -15.52 -0.75
CA ARG A 477 25.53 -14.51 0.29
C ARG A 477 25.93 -13.15 -0.28
N ASN A 478 26.73 -13.13 -1.35
CA ASN A 478 27.10 -11.89 -2.00
C ASN A 478 25.88 -11.19 -2.64
N LEU A 479 24.99 -11.93 -3.30
CA LEU A 479 23.73 -11.38 -3.81
C LEU A 479 22.90 -10.76 -2.67
N LEU A 480 22.67 -11.50 -1.58
CA LEU A 480 21.88 -11.03 -0.43
C LEU A 480 22.51 -9.81 0.25
N ALA A 481 23.83 -9.72 0.31
CA ALA A 481 24.54 -8.57 0.88
C ALA A 481 24.46 -7.31 0.00
N THR A 482 24.27 -7.46 -1.32
CA THR A 482 24.30 -6.36 -2.29
C THR A 482 22.92 -6.00 -2.85
N SER A 483 21.88 -6.75 -2.51
CA SER A 483 20.50 -6.54 -2.96
C SER A 483 19.52 -6.61 -1.79
N ALA A 484 18.98 -5.47 -1.38
CA ALA A 484 17.96 -5.41 -0.34
C ALA A 484 16.70 -6.21 -0.75
N LYS A 485 16.31 -6.16 -2.03
CA LYS A 485 15.18 -6.94 -2.55
C LYS A 485 15.41 -8.44 -2.35
N ALA A 486 16.53 -8.97 -2.81
CA ALA A 486 16.85 -10.40 -2.67
C ALA A 486 16.96 -10.84 -1.20
N GLU A 487 17.50 -10.00 -0.32
CA GLU A 487 17.61 -10.28 1.12
C GLU A 487 16.24 -10.45 1.75
N VAL A 488 15.30 -9.54 1.50
CA VAL A 488 13.95 -9.59 2.06
C VAL A 488 13.17 -10.78 1.47
N GLN A 489 13.28 -11.04 0.17
CA GLN A 489 12.69 -12.22 -0.49
C GLN A 489 13.25 -13.53 0.11
N TRP A 490 14.54 -13.61 0.37
CA TRP A 490 15.16 -14.77 1.03
C TRP A 490 14.59 -15.00 2.43
N ARG A 491 14.40 -13.95 3.22
CA ARG A 491 13.81 -14.03 4.57
C ARG A 491 12.37 -14.54 4.50
N GLN A 492 11.59 -14.05 3.54
CA GLN A 492 10.22 -14.52 3.31
C GLN A 492 10.21 -16.01 2.95
N GLU A 493 11.01 -16.45 1.98
CA GLU A 493 11.05 -17.87 1.60
C GLU A 493 11.49 -18.77 2.76
N ALA A 494 12.43 -18.32 3.57
CA ALA A 494 12.81 -19.03 4.79
C ALA A 494 11.66 -19.10 5.83
N ALA A 495 10.83 -18.08 5.91
CA ALA A 495 9.65 -18.09 6.78
C ALA A 495 8.54 -18.99 6.23
N LEU A 496 8.28 -18.96 4.92
CA LEU A 496 7.34 -19.85 4.23
C LEU A 496 7.75 -21.32 4.42
N TYR A 497 9.04 -21.63 4.26
CA TYR A 497 9.56 -22.96 4.52
C TYR A 497 9.29 -23.42 5.97
N ARG A 498 9.51 -22.55 6.97
CA ARG A 498 9.22 -22.88 8.38
C ARG A 498 7.72 -23.04 8.63
N PHE A 499 6.89 -22.19 8.04
CA PHE A 499 5.44 -22.24 8.13
C PHE A 499 4.90 -23.56 7.59
N GLU A 500 5.29 -23.98 6.40
CA GLU A 500 4.88 -25.24 5.77
C GLU A 500 5.31 -26.48 6.58
N ARG A 501 6.41 -26.41 7.31
CA ARG A 501 6.84 -27.52 8.18
C ARG A 501 5.88 -27.80 9.33
N ALA A 502 5.04 -26.86 9.73
CA ALA A 502 4.04 -27.04 10.77
C ALA A 502 2.90 -27.98 10.32
N TYR A 503 2.66 -28.11 9.02
CA TYR A 503 1.53 -28.83 8.42
C TYR A 503 1.91 -30.18 7.76
N ARG A 504 3.01 -30.80 8.17
CA ARG A 504 3.47 -32.08 7.59
C ARG A 504 2.45 -33.21 7.78
N PRO A 505 2.26 -34.11 6.77
CA PRO A 505 1.47 -35.32 6.93
C PRO A 505 1.97 -36.14 8.12
N GLY A 506 1.07 -36.61 8.98
CA GLY A 506 1.36 -37.54 10.08
C GLY A 506 1.83 -36.92 11.41
N ARG A 507 1.86 -35.60 11.58
CA ARG A 507 1.97 -34.99 12.91
C ARG A 507 0.62 -34.42 13.35
N PRO A 508 0.05 -34.90 14.50
CA PRO A 508 -1.06 -34.18 15.09
C PRO A 508 -0.59 -32.75 15.45
N TRP A 509 -1.38 -31.75 15.10
CA TRP A 509 -1.10 -30.36 15.44
C TRP A 509 -1.12 -30.22 16.98
N THR A 510 0.06 -30.11 17.57
CA THR A 510 0.20 -29.70 18.97
C THR A 510 0.29 -28.20 18.97
N GLY A 511 -0.82 -27.51 19.27
CA GLY A 511 -0.83 -26.07 19.50
C GLY A 511 0.29 -25.70 20.47
N SER A 512 1.27 -24.94 20.02
CA SER A 512 2.30 -24.39 20.89
C SER A 512 1.61 -23.44 21.88
N ARG A 513 1.59 -23.83 23.16
CA ARG A 513 1.44 -22.89 24.26
C ARG A 513 2.66 -21.96 24.24
N ALA A 514 2.45 -20.69 23.99
CA ALA A 514 3.21 -19.59 24.57
C ALA A 514 2.57 -18.28 24.10
#